data_7dcb7b020db3213abd0669c10b8f1005
#
_entry.id   7dcb7b020db3213abd0669c10b8f1005
#
_cell.length_a   1.000
_cell.length_b   1.000
_cell.length_c   1.000
_cell.angle_alpha   90.00
_cell.angle_beta   90.00
_cell.angle_gamma   90.00
#
_symmetry.space_group_name_H-M   'P 1'
#
loop_
_entity.id
_entity.type
_entity.pdbx_description
1 polymer ?
#
loop_
_entity_poly.entity_id
_entity_poly.type
_entity_poly.pdbx_seq_one_letter_code
_entity_poly.pdbx_strand_id
1 'polypeptide(L)' 'MPIVNLHGLVLDIDIHYAHTTPATQHANGYSELEWTCNEATDEIGENISRNALDLICAEYQSDIERAIWAQTGR' A
#
# COMPACT_ATOMS: atom_id res chain seq x y z
N MET A 1 -9.01 3.48 9.13
CA MET A 1 -7.91 3.70 8.17
C MET A 1 -7.18 2.41 7.91
N PRO A 2 -6.80 2.14 6.65
CA PRO A 2 -6.08 0.90 6.35
C PRO A 2 -4.71 0.85 7.02
N ILE A 3 -4.40 -0.29 7.56
CA ILE A 3 -3.11 -0.54 8.19
C ILE A 3 -2.45 -1.70 7.44
N VAL A 4 -1.23 -1.49 7.01
CA VAL A 4 -0.45 -2.52 6.34
C VAL A 4 0.71 -2.94 7.22
N ASN A 5 0.78 -4.22 7.53
CA ASN A 5 1.90 -4.79 8.27
C ASN A 5 2.87 -5.41 7.27
N LEU A 6 4.11 -4.97 7.31
CA LEU A 6 5.10 -5.40 6.34
C LEU A 6 6.47 -5.48 7.00
N HIS A 7 7.05 -6.67 7.02
CA HIS A 7 8.40 -6.87 7.57
C HIS A 7 8.58 -6.29 8.97
N GLY A 8 7.56 -6.46 9.82
CA GLY A 8 7.61 -5.93 11.17
C GLY A 8 7.26 -4.46 11.29
N LEU A 9 6.94 -3.81 10.18
CA LEU A 9 6.56 -2.41 10.18
C LEU A 9 5.04 -2.29 10.10
N VAL A 10 4.51 -1.26 10.76
CA VAL A 10 3.09 -0.94 10.70
C VAL A 10 2.95 0.37 9.94
N LEU A 11 2.30 0.31 8.79
CA LEU A 11 2.16 1.46 7.91
C LEU A 11 0.73 1.97 7.95
N ASP A 12 0.59 3.28 8.18
CA ASP A 12 -0.72 3.94 8.17
C ASP A 12 -0.94 4.51 6.77
N ILE A 13 -1.83 3.90 6.03
CA ILE A 13 -2.05 4.18 4.62
C ILE A 13 -3.41 4.83 4.42
N ASP A 14 -3.45 5.87 3.59
CA ASP A 14 -4.70 6.43 3.09
C ASP A 14 -4.87 5.98 1.65
N ILE A 15 -5.99 5.33 1.37
CA ILE A 15 -6.31 4.92 0.01
C ILE A 15 -7.24 5.97 -0.59
N HIS A 16 -6.77 6.66 -1.61
CA HIS A 16 -7.54 7.70 -2.27
C HIS A 16 -8.42 7.14 -3.38
N TYR A 17 -7.96 6.11 -4.03
CA TYR A 17 -8.67 5.52 -5.15
C TYR A 17 -8.16 4.11 -5.40
N ALA A 18 -9.10 3.20 -5.58
CA ALA A 18 -8.76 1.81 -5.90
C ALA A 18 -9.79 1.29 -6.89
N HIS A 19 -9.34 0.86 -8.05
CA HIS A 19 -10.22 0.41 -9.10
C HIS A 19 -9.57 -0.73 -9.88
N THR A 20 -10.36 -1.74 -10.17
CA THR A 20 -9.91 -2.87 -10.97
C THR A 20 -10.88 -3.07 -12.12
N THR A 21 -10.35 -3.10 -13.32
CA THR A 21 -11.14 -3.36 -14.50
C THR A 21 -10.91 -4.80 -14.94
N PRO A 22 -11.97 -5.61 -15.03
CA PRO A 22 -11.78 -7.00 -15.46
C PRO A 22 -11.35 -7.10 -16.91
N ALA A 23 -10.64 -8.16 -17.24
CA ALA A 23 -10.25 -8.44 -18.61
C ALA A 23 -11.47 -8.78 -19.45
N THR A 24 -11.45 -8.36 -20.71
CA THR A 24 -12.50 -8.63 -21.67
C THR A 24 -11.91 -9.21 -22.94
N GLN A 25 -12.77 -9.55 -23.89
CA GLN A 25 -12.32 -10.04 -25.18
C GLN A 25 -11.44 -9.04 -25.92
N HIS A 26 -11.69 -7.77 -25.70
CA HIS A 26 -11.05 -6.71 -26.48
C HIS A 26 -10.00 -5.94 -25.70
N ALA A 27 -9.86 -6.21 -24.44
CA ALA A 27 -8.91 -5.49 -23.60
C ALA A 27 -8.44 -6.34 -22.44
N ASN A 28 -7.20 -6.15 -22.05
CA ASN A 28 -6.68 -6.77 -20.84
C ASN A 28 -7.21 -6.01 -19.65
N GLY A 29 -7.38 -6.73 -18.53
CA GLY A 29 -7.75 -6.08 -17.29
C GLY A 29 -6.62 -5.22 -16.79
N TYR A 30 -6.96 -4.24 -15.96
CA TYR A 30 -5.95 -3.42 -15.32
C TYR A 30 -6.47 -2.97 -13.96
N SER A 31 -5.58 -2.50 -13.13
CA SER A 31 -5.96 -1.95 -11.84
C SER A 31 -5.26 -0.63 -11.63
N GLU A 32 -5.99 0.28 -10.98
CA GLU A 32 -5.47 1.58 -10.65
C GLU A 32 -5.56 1.75 -9.15
N LEU A 33 -4.52 2.31 -8.57
CA LEU A 33 -4.47 2.48 -7.13
C LEU A 33 -3.71 3.76 -6.81
N GLU A 34 -4.34 4.61 -6.02
CA GLU A 34 -3.68 5.80 -5.48
C GLU A 34 -3.74 5.72 -3.97
N TRP A 35 -2.61 5.89 -3.32
CA TRP A 35 -2.52 5.80 -1.89
C TRP A 35 -1.38 6.67 -1.39
N THR A 36 -1.46 7.01 -0.11
CA THR A 36 -0.44 7.78 0.57
C THR A 36 -0.10 7.10 1.87
N CYS A 37 1.17 7.00 2.17
CA CYS A 37 1.62 6.49 3.46
C CYS A 37 1.85 7.68 4.38
N ASN A 38 1.04 7.79 5.43
CA ASN A 38 1.10 8.94 6.33
C ASN A 38 2.20 8.80 7.36
N GLU A 39 2.32 7.62 7.94
CA GLU A 39 3.35 7.36 8.92
C GLU A 39 3.56 5.86 9.06
N ALA A 40 4.66 5.51 9.68
CA ALA A 40 4.96 4.11 9.94
C ALA A 40 5.64 3.99 11.29
N THR A 41 5.43 2.86 11.92
CA THR A 41 6.10 2.54 13.18
C THR A 41 6.81 1.20 13.03
N ASP A 42 7.88 1.01 13.79
CA ASP A 42 8.60 -0.25 13.78
C ASP A 42 8.04 -1.20 14.84
N GLU A 43 8.72 -2.33 15.01
CA GLU A 43 8.24 -3.37 15.92
C GLU A 43 8.15 -2.90 17.38
N ILE A 44 8.96 -1.94 17.76
CA ILE A 44 8.94 -1.43 19.11
C ILE A 44 8.05 -0.23 19.29
N GLY A 45 7.39 0.21 18.22
CA GLY A 45 6.42 1.28 18.28
C GLY A 45 6.99 2.67 18.04
N GLU A 46 8.22 2.78 17.60
CA GLU A 46 8.82 4.08 17.29
C GLU A 46 8.44 4.52 15.89
N ASN A 47 8.17 5.82 15.76
CA ASN A 47 7.85 6.38 14.46
C ASN A 47 9.09 6.39 13.57
N ILE A 48 8.88 6.05 12.31
CA ILE A 48 9.95 6.04 11.32
C ILE A 48 10.07 7.43 10.72
N SER A 49 11.31 7.89 10.51
CA SER A 49 11.53 9.21 9.95
C SER A 49 10.99 9.31 8.53
N ARG A 50 10.71 10.53 8.10
CA ARG A 50 10.14 10.76 6.76
C ARG A 50 11.03 10.21 5.66
N ASN A 51 12.35 10.42 5.79
CA ASN A 51 13.28 9.93 4.78
C ASN A 51 13.26 8.40 4.70
N ALA A 52 13.25 7.74 5.85
CA ALA A 52 13.19 6.30 5.88
C ALA A 52 11.85 5.80 5.35
N LEU A 53 10.77 6.52 5.65
CA LEU A 53 9.44 6.18 5.16
C LEU A 53 9.39 6.24 3.64
N ASP A 54 9.95 7.29 3.06
CA ASP A 54 9.98 7.42 1.61
C ASP A 54 10.74 6.26 0.96
N LEU A 55 11.87 5.87 1.54
CA LEU A 55 12.65 4.75 1.05
C LEU A 55 11.87 3.44 1.14
N ILE A 56 11.21 3.22 2.26
CA ILE A 56 10.41 2.01 2.47
C ILE A 56 9.28 1.95 1.46
N CYS A 57 8.58 3.05 1.28
CA CYS A 57 7.47 3.09 0.33
C CYS A 57 7.93 2.83 -1.10
N ALA A 58 9.09 3.34 -1.47
CA ALA A 58 9.63 3.12 -2.81
C ALA A 58 10.10 1.69 -2.99
N GLU A 59 10.80 1.15 -1.98
CA GLU A 59 11.37 -0.18 -2.09
C GLU A 59 10.32 -1.29 -2.02
N TYR A 60 9.32 -1.11 -1.16
CA TYR A 60 8.30 -2.13 -0.95
C TYR A 60 6.96 -1.76 -1.56
N GLN A 61 6.96 -0.90 -2.55
CA GLN A 61 5.74 -0.42 -3.18
C GLN A 61 4.86 -1.58 -3.65
N SER A 62 5.43 -2.56 -4.32
CA SER A 62 4.66 -3.70 -4.82
C SER A 62 4.03 -4.50 -3.70
N ASP A 63 4.76 -4.71 -2.63
CA ASP A 63 4.26 -5.46 -1.48
C ASP A 63 3.15 -4.69 -0.78
N ILE A 64 3.32 -3.38 -0.64
CA ILE A 64 2.30 -2.53 -0.03
C ILE A 64 1.03 -2.55 -0.86
N GLU A 65 1.15 -2.40 -2.16
CA GLU A 65 -0.02 -2.40 -3.03
C GLU A 65 -0.73 -3.74 -3.03
N ARG A 66 0.03 -4.83 -2.97
CA ARG A 66 -0.57 -6.15 -2.86
C ARG A 66 -1.37 -6.28 -1.56
N ALA A 67 -0.83 -5.77 -0.46
CA ALA A 67 -1.52 -5.81 0.82
C ALA A 67 -2.79 -4.94 0.79
N ILE A 68 -2.73 -3.79 0.13
CA ILE A 68 -3.90 -2.93 -0.01
C ILE A 68 -4.99 -3.65 -0.79
N TRP A 69 -4.63 -4.29 -1.91
CA TRP A 69 -5.62 -5.02 -2.70
C TRP A 69 -6.23 -6.19 -1.92
N ALA A 70 -5.44 -6.83 -1.07
CA ALA A 70 -5.95 -7.90 -0.22
C ALA A 70 -7.00 -7.41 0.76
N GLN A 71 -6.90 -6.16 1.19
CA GLN A 71 -7.85 -5.56 2.12
C GLN A 71 -9.08 -5.00 1.42
N THR A 72 -8.91 -4.41 0.25
CA THR A 72 -9.97 -3.70 -0.44
C THR A 72 -10.58 -4.50 -1.59
N GLY A 73 -9.78 -5.31 -2.24
CA GLY A 73 -10.24 -6.14 -3.36
C GLY A 73 -10.97 -7.35 -2.84
N ARG A 74 -11.50 -7.99 -3.66
CA ARG A 74 -12.19 -9.13 -3.26
C ARG A 74 -12.18 -10.09 -4.22
#